data_ab1d24a25fb3acd4128621f91ad44daf
#
_entry.id   ab1d24a25fb3acd4128621f91ad44daf
#
_cell.length_a   1.000
_cell.length_b   1.000
_cell.length_c   1.000
_cell.angle_alpha   90.00
_cell.angle_beta   90.00
_cell.angle_gamma   90.00
#
_symmetry.space_group_name_H-M   'P 1'
#
loop_
_entity.id
_entity.type
_entity.pdbx_description
1 polymer ?
#
loop_
_entity_poly.entity_id
_entity_poly.type
_entity_poly.pdbx_seq_one_letter_code
_entity_poly.pdbx_strand_id
1 'polypeptide(L)'
;MPAVHRDTDLRVCGATTVSAQNKSVFVNSLLWSIDQDPNSDSGGALSAGTNNVFIGGIAVCNNNDAAAPDSLCPIPGGLHCAPNASGGSDDVFVGD
;
A
#
# COMPACT_ATOMS: atom_id res chain seq x y z
N MET A 1 4.11 -9.48 -12.92
CA MET A 1 4.37 -9.52 -11.47
C MET A 1 4.52 -8.09 -10.96
N PRO A 2 3.60 -7.59 -10.10
CA PRO A 2 3.72 -6.24 -9.56
C PRO A 2 4.86 -6.13 -8.53
N ALA A 3 5.38 -4.92 -8.40
CA ALA A 3 6.39 -4.62 -7.39
C ALA A 3 5.78 -4.64 -5.99
N VAL A 4 6.55 -5.08 -5.01
CA VAL A 4 6.13 -5.07 -3.61
C VAL A 4 5.96 -3.63 -3.14
N HIS A 5 4.82 -3.31 -2.52
CA HIS A 5 4.56 -1.99 -1.95
C HIS A 5 4.95 -1.99 -0.48
N ARG A 6 5.66 -0.95 -0.03
CA ARG A 6 6.30 -0.93 1.28
C ARG A 6 5.92 0.33 2.05
N ASP A 7 6.26 0.31 3.34
CA ASP A 7 6.17 1.52 4.17
C ASP A 7 6.91 2.68 3.48
N THR A 8 6.31 3.85 3.47
CA THR A 8 6.79 5.08 2.84
C THR A 8 6.73 5.12 1.32
N ASP A 9 6.30 4.05 0.66
CA ASP A 9 6.08 4.09 -0.78
C ASP A 9 4.87 4.97 -1.11
N LEU A 10 4.90 5.58 -2.29
CA LEU A 10 3.92 6.62 -2.67
C LEU A 10 2.56 6.06 -3.02
N ARG A 11 1.54 6.88 -2.78
CA ARG A 11 0.18 6.73 -3.31
C ARG A 11 -0.01 7.71 -4.46
N VAL A 12 -1.01 7.45 -5.31
CA VAL A 12 -1.32 8.35 -6.45
C VAL A 12 -1.65 9.77 -6.00
N CYS A 13 -2.14 9.94 -4.79
CA CYS A 13 -2.49 11.25 -4.24
C CYS A 13 -1.30 12.03 -3.66
N GLY A 14 -0.10 11.45 -3.68
CA GLY A 14 1.09 12.07 -3.11
C GLY A 14 1.36 11.70 -1.66
N ALA A 15 0.42 11.04 -0.99
CA ALA A 15 0.64 10.52 0.35
C ALA A 15 1.57 9.30 0.30
N THR A 16 2.06 8.89 1.46
CA THR A 16 2.87 7.67 1.56
C THR A 16 2.15 6.65 2.43
N THR A 17 2.40 5.36 2.15
CA THR A 17 1.82 4.28 2.94
C THR A 17 2.49 4.21 4.31
N VAL A 18 1.69 3.95 5.34
CA VAL A 18 2.17 3.71 6.69
C VAL A 18 1.93 2.24 7.00
N SER A 19 3.01 1.46 7.16
CA SER A 19 2.90 0.05 7.48
C SER A 19 2.62 -0.10 8.97
N ALA A 20 1.34 -0.21 9.33
CA ALA A 20 0.90 -0.17 10.72
C ALA A 20 0.81 -1.55 11.36
N GLN A 21 0.72 -2.61 10.58
CA GLN A 21 0.44 -3.95 11.09
C GLN A 21 1.64 -4.88 11.03
N ASN A 22 2.37 -4.90 9.93
CA ASN A 22 3.55 -5.74 9.79
C ASN A 22 4.73 -5.10 10.53
N LYS A 23 5.36 -5.85 11.41
CA LYS A 23 6.46 -5.34 12.23
C LYS A 23 7.75 -6.13 12.03
N SER A 24 7.77 -7.13 11.16
CA SER A 24 8.90 -8.06 11.11
C SER A 24 9.38 -8.46 9.71
N VAL A 25 8.60 -8.21 8.67
CA VAL A 25 8.97 -8.60 7.31
C VAL A 25 9.32 -7.36 6.51
N PHE A 26 10.55 -7.32 6.02
CA PHE A 26 11.10 -6.16 5.33
C PHE A 26 11.44 -6.50 3.88
N VAL A 27 11.26 -5.51 3.01
CA VAL A 27 11.71 -5.58 1.61
C VAL A 27 12.55 -4.34 1.37
N ASN A 28 13.81 -4.51 1.00
CA ASN A 28 14.75 -3.40 0.82
C ASN A 28 14.83 -2.51 2.07
N SER A 29 14.83 -3.14 3.25
CA SER A 29 14.91 -2.48 4.56
C SER A 29 13.67 -1.67 4.94
N LEU A 30 12.57 -1.80 4.20
CA LEU A 30 11.29 -1.15 4.53
C LEU A 30 10.26 -2.23 4.83
N LEU A 31 9.37 -1.97 5.79
CA LEU A 31 8.31 -2.93 6.12
C LEU A 31 7.38 -3.14 4.92
N TRP A 32 7.05 -4.41 4.63
CA TRP A 32 6.12 -4.75 3.56
C TRP A 32 4.71 -4.34 3.98
N SER A 33 4.02 -3.61 3.11
CA SER A 33 2.65 -3.20 3.36
C SER A 33 1.70 -4.39 3.19
N ILE A 34 0.69 -4.46 4.04
CA ILE A 34 -0.31 -5.52 3.99
C ILE A 34 -1.71 -4.92 3.94
N ASP A 35 -2.71 -5.77 3.68
CA ASP A 35 -4.10 -5.36 3.52
C ASP A 35 -4.54 -4.46 4.68
N GLN A 36 -5.26 -3.38 4.37
CA GLN A 36 -5.78 -2.39 5.30
C GLN A 36 -4.75 -1.40 5.85
N ASP A 37 -3.51 -1.41 5.38
CA ASP A 37 -2.54 -0.41 5.80
C ASP A 37 -2.95 0.99 5.33
N PRO A 38 -2.92 1.99 6.21
CA PRO A 38 -3.36 3.35 5.87
C PRO A 38 -2.26 4.15 5.16
N ASN A 39 -2.59 5.40 4.81
CA ASN A 39 -1.60 6.33 4.29
C ASN A 39 -1.33 7.47 5.28
N SER A 40 -0.39 8.35 4.92
CA SER A 40 0.05 9.46 5.79
C SER A 40 -1.02 10.54 5.98
N ASP A 41 -2.09 10.52 5.19
CA ASP A 41 -3.19 11.49 5.32
C ASP A 41 -4.33 10.97 6.19
N SER A 42 -4.14 9.85 6.86
CA SER A 42 -5.13 9.14 7.66
C SER A 42 -6.21 8.48 6.79
N GLY A 43 -6.46 7.23 7.04
CA GLY A 43 -7.34 6.43 6.20
C GLY A 43 -6.60 5.95 4.96
N GLY A 44 -7.32 5.79 3.87
CA GLY A 44 -6.71 5.28 2.64
C GLY A 44 -6.26 3.83 2.76
N ALA A 45 -7.03 3.01 3.47
CA ALA A 45 -6.68 1.61 3.72
C ALA A 45 -6.54 0.85 2.40
N LEU A 46 -5.42 0.17 2.22
CA LEU A 46 -5.15 -0.60 1.01
C LEU A 46 -5.98 -1.89 0.98
N SER A 47 -6.41 -2.25 -0.21
CA SER A 47 -7.07 -3.53 -0.47
C SER A 47 -6.09 -4.39 -1.26
N ALA A 48 -5.61 -5.47 -0.66
CA ALA A 48 -4.63 -6.33 -1.30
C ALA A 48 -5.24 -7.02 -2.53
N GLY A 49 -4.54 -6.90 -3.66
CA GLY A 49 -4.97 -7.52 -4.91
C GLY A 49 -4.42 -8.93 -5.10
N THR A 50 -3.39 -9.31 -4.36
CA THR A 50 -2.85 -10.65 -4.44
C THR A 50 -3.41 -11.53 -3.32
N ASN A 51 -3.57 -12.82 -3.63
CA ASN A 51 -4.07 -13.78 -2.65
C ASN A 51 -3.06 -14.90 -2.39
N ASN A 52 -1.83 -14.74 -2.85
CA ASN A 52 -0.83 -15.81 -2.81
C ASN A 52 0.21 -15.65 -1.72
N VAL A 53 0.41 -14.45 -1.20
CA VAL A 53 1.45 -14.18 -0.21
C VAL A 53 0.81 -13.48 0.98
N PHE A 54 1.10 -13.99 2.17
CA PHE A 54 0.50 -13.50 3.41
C PHE A 54 1.56 -13.27 4.47
N ILE A 55 1.35 -12.27 5.32
CA ILE A 55 2.17 -12.01 6.50
C ILE A 55 1.22 -12.05 7.70
N GLY A 56 1.47 -12.98 8.61
CA GLY A 56 0.60 -13.15 9.78
C GLY A 56 -0.86 -13.45 9.41
N GLY A 57 -1.07 -14.11 8.27
CA GLY A 57 -2.42 -14.43 7.80
C GLY A 57 -3.11 -13.31 7.02
N ILE A 58 -2.42 -12.19 6.78
CA ILE A 58 -2.98 -11.04 6.07
C ILE A 58 -2.28 -10.89 4.72
N ALA A 59 -3.06 -10.72 3.65
CA ALA A 59 -2.51 -10.62 2.30
C ALA A 59 -1.62 -9.38 2.15
N VAL A 60 -0.54 -9.52 1.41
CA VAL A 60 0.41 -8.43 1.17
C VAL A 60 -0.09 -7.50 0.07
N CYS A 61 0.39 -6.27 0.09
CA CYS A 61 0.06 -5.27 -0.91
C CYS A 61 1.20 -5.05 -1.90
N ASN A 62 0.83 -4.72 -3.12
CA ASN A 62 1.76 -4.47 -4.21
C ASN A 62 1.43 -3.15 -4.89
N ASN A 63 2.32 -2.70 -5.74
CA ASN A 63 2.08 -1.51 -6.55
C ASN A 63 0.79 -1.68 -7.34
N ASN A 64 0.02 -0.61 -7.47
CA ASN A 64 -1.28 -0.55 -8.13
C ASN A 64 -2.45 -1.14 -7.33
N ASP A 65 -2.23 -1.64 -6.13
CA ASP A 65 -3.35 -2.09 -5.30
C ASP A 65 -4.25 -0.91 -4.97
N ALA A 66 -5.56 -1.18 -4.95
CA ALA A 66 -6.58 -0.17 -4.68
C ALA A 66 -6.58 0.23 -3.20
N ALA A 67 -7.16 1.39 -2.92
CA ALA A 67 -7.30 1.86 -1.55
C ALA A 67 -8.64 2.56 -1.35
N ALA A 68 -9.12 2.53 -0.12
CA ALA A 68 -10.31 3.27 0.28
C ALA A 68 -9.99 4.77 0.36
N PRO A 69 -11.00 5.65 0.34
CA PRO A 69 -10.77 7.10 0.49
C PRO A 69 -10.01 7.42 1.76
N ASP A 70 -9.13 8.40 1.69
CA ASP A 70 -8.47 8.92 2.89
C ASP A 70 -9.21 10.14 3.45
N SER A 71 -8.69 10.74 4.52
CA SER A 71 -9.39 11.83 5.20
C SER A 71 -9.46 13.12 4.38
N LEU A 72 -8.70 13.22 3.30
CA LEU A 72 -8.72 14.40 2.44
C LEU A 72 -9.68 14.28 1.26
N CYS A 73 -10.35 13.14 1.09
CA CYS A 73 -11.44 13.01 0.13
C CYS A 73 -12.64 13.86 0.63
N PRO A 74 -13.29 14.68 -0.18
CA PRO A 74 -13.22 14.82 -1.63
C PRO A 74 -12.48 16.09 -2.10
N ILE A 75 -11.27 16.29 -1.67
CA ILE A 75 -10.49 17.45 -2.10
C ILE A 75 -10.38 17.48 -3.63
N PRO A 76 -10.34 18.66 -4.26
CA PRO A 76 -10.30 18.77 -5.72
C PRO A 76 -9.25 17.89 -6.37
N GLY A 77 -9.64 17.23 -7.46
CA GLY A 77 -8.80 16.26 -8.15
C GLY A 77 -9.18 14.82 -7.90
N GLY A 78 -9.87 14.54 -6.77
CA GLY A 78 -10.41 13.21 -6.48
C GLY A 78 -9.40 12.12 -6.17
N LEU A 79 -8.11 12.43 -6.15
CA LEU A 79 -7.09 11.40 -5.91
C LEU A 79 -7.16 10.83 -4.50
N HIS A 80 -7.59 11.63 -3.53
CA HIS A 80 -7.73 11.17 -2.15
C HIS A 80 -8.92 10.26 -1.94
N CYS A 81 -9.82 10.16 -2.91
CA CYS A 81 -10.95 9.25 -2.84
C CYS A 81 -10.58 7.85 -3.36
N ALA A 82 -9.44 7.71 -4.00
CA ALA A 82 -8.89 6.42 -4.43
C ALA A 82 -7.36 6.51 -4.40
N PRO A 83 -6.75 6.60 -3.20
CA PRO A 83 -5.31 6.82 -3.07
C PRO A 83 -4.54 5.51 -3.25
N ASN A 84 -4.64 4.95 -4.45
CA ASN A 84 -4.05 3.66 -4.77
C ASN A 84 -2.53 3.68 -4.64
N ALA A 85 -1.94 2.50 -4.37
CA ALA A 85 -0.50 2.36 -4.33
C ALA A 85 0.09 2.71 -5.69
N SER A 86 1.11 3.57 -5.71
CA SER A 86 1.75 4.00 -6.96
C SER A 86 3.27 3.89 -6.90
N GLY A 87 3.80 3.14 -5.97
CA GLY A 87 5.23 2.92 -5.84
C GLY A 87 5.52 1.55 -5.29
N GLY A 88 6.76 1.13 -5.34
CA GLY A 88 7.16 -0.16 -4.82
C GLY A 88 8.63 -0.43 -5.03
N SER A 89 9.05 -1.65 -4.67
CA SER A 89 10.42 -2.09 -4.81
C SER A 89 10.86 -2.08 -6.26
N ASP A 90 12.12 -1.73 -6.49
CA ASP A 90 12.71 -1.77 -7.84
C ASP A 90 13.17 -3.17 -8.24
N ASP A 91 13.26 -4.10 -7.30
CA ASP A 91 13.85 -5.40 -7.56
C ASP A 91 13.14 -6.59 -6.91
N VAL A 92 12.06 -6.37 -6.15
CA VAL A 92 11.29 -7.45 -5.54
C VAL A 92 9.86 -7.39 -6.06
N PHE A 93 9.41 -8.49 -6.68
CA PHE A 93 8.11 -8.59 -7.32
C PHE A 93 7.42 -9.87 -6.86
N VAL A 94 6.12 -9.82 -6.65
CA VAL A 94 5.34 -10.99 -6.22
C VAL A 94 3.94 -10.97 -6.82
N GLY A 95 3.32 -12.15 -6.79
CA GLY A 95 1.95 -12.30 -7.23
C GLY A 95 1.83 -12.24 -8.76
N ASP A 96 0.65 -11.96 -9.20
CA ASP A 96 0.31 -11.95 -10.63
C ASP A 96 0.30 -10.55 -11.19
#